data_2956e58fe6360cb29668a52e5179c540
#
_entry.id   2956e58fe6360cb29668a52e5179c540
#
_cell.length_a   1.000
_cell.length_b   1.000
_cell.length_c   1.000
_cell.angle_alpha   90.00
_cell.angle_beta   90.00
_cell.angle_gamma   90.00
#
_symmetry.space_group_name_H-M   'P 1'
#
loop_
_entity.id
_entity.type
_entity.pdbx_description
1 polymer ?
#
loop_
_entity_poly.entity_id
_entity_poly.type
_entity_poly.pdbx_seq_one_letter_code
_entity_poly.pdbx_strand_id
1 'polypeptide(L)'
;ACTVRLGGPTCLAGDIIGDYSFDAPLAEGDKLIFGDMAIYTTCKNNTFNGMPLPPIWALAEDGSCRELVRFGYRDFKMRLGSAAR
;
A
#
# COMPACT_ATOMS: atom_id res chain seq x y z
N ALA A 1 20.30 -3.27 -17.34
CA ALA A 1 19.32 -3.02 -16.28
C ALA A 1 17.96 -2.71 -16.89
N CYS A 2 16.91 -3.11 -16.20
CA CYS A 2 15.53 -2.88 -16.64
C CYS A 2 14.94 -1.74 -15.83
N THR A 3 14.56 -0.66 -16.51
CA THR A 3 13.96 0.51 -15.84
C THR A 3 12.45 0.43 -15.96
N VAL A 4 11.78 0.60 -14.83
CA VAL A 4 10.31 0.54 -14.77
C VAL A 4 9.79 1.69 -13.93
N ARG A 5 8.56 2.10 -14.20
CA ARG A 5 7.85 3.07 -13.38
C ARG A 5 6.88 2.33 -12.48
N LEU A 6 6.97 2.58 -11.18
CA LEU A 6 6.13 1.94 -10.18
C LEU A 6 4.97 2.87 -9.83
N GLY A 7 3.77 2.34 -9.90
CA GLY A 7 2.56 3.09 -9.57
C GLY A 7 1.55 2.21 -8.86
N GLY A 8 0.58 2.83 -8.25
CA GLY A 8 -0.49 2.14 -7.54
C GLY A 8 -1.79 2.08 -8.34
N PRO A 9 -2.80 1.40 -7.82
CA PRO A 9 -4.07 1.18 -8.52
C PRO A 9 -5.13 2.25 -8.25
N THR A 10 -4.83 3.32 -7.52
CA THR A 10 -5.85 4.20 -6.97
C THR A 10 -6.19 5.23 -8.02
N CYS A 11 -6.42 5.65 -8.79
CA CYS A 11 -6.76 6.75 -9.71
C CYS A 11 -6.34 8.14 -9.18
N LEU A 12 -5.61 8.20 -8.09
CA LEU A 12 -5.11 9.48 -7.61
C LEU A 12 -3.98 9.98 -8.49
N ALA A 13 -4.00 11.24 -8.82
CA ALA A 13 -2.88 11.87 -9.49
C ALA A 13 -1.66 11.77 -8.58
N GLY A 14 -0.54 11.34 -9.14
CA GLY A 14 0.65 11.20 -8.34
C GLY A 14 0.77 9.86 -7.61
N ASP A 15 -0.13 8.90 -7.88
CA ASP A 15 0.02 7.56 -7.35
C ASP A 15 1.11 6.82 -8.12
N ILE A 16 2.26 7.43 -8.16
CA ILE A 16 3.46 6.92 -8.81
C ILE A 16 4.59 7.06 -7.81
N ILE A 17 5.24 5.94 -7.52
CA ILE A 17 6.32 5.93 -6.53
C ILE A 17 7.60 6.45 -7.16
N GLY A 18 7.90 6.07 -8.37
CA GLY A 18 9.08 6.53 -9.05
C GLY A 18 9.55 5.54 -10.11
N ASP A 19 10.64 5.89 -10.73
CA ASP A 19 11.29 5.07 -11.75
C ASP A 19 12.50 4.39 -11.12
N TYR A 20 12.61 3.08 -11.32
CA TYR A 20 13.68 2.28 -10.74
C TYR A 20 14.26 1.32 -11.75
N SER A 21 15.53 1.02 -11.61
CA SER A 21 16.22 0.05 -12.45
C SER A 21 16.51 -1.21 -11.64
N PHE A 22 16.27 -2.35 -12.26
CA PHE A 22 16.51 -3.66 -11.64
C PHE A 22 17.47 -4.47 -12.51
N ASP A 23 18.18 -5.40 -11.89
CA ASP A 23 19.13 -6.25 -12.62
C ASP A 23 18.43 -7.21 -13.57
N ALA A 24 17.19 -7.55 -13.29
CA ALA A 24 16.39 -8.43 -14.13
C ALA A 24 14.97 -7.84 -14.28
N PRO A 25 14.24 -8.22 -15.33
CA PRO A 25 12.85 -7.78 -15.47
C PRO A 25 11.99 -8.24 -14.30
N LEU A 26 11.08 -7.37 -13.86
CA LEU A 26 10.13 -7.72 -12.81
C LEU A 26 9.01 -8.59 -13.39
N ALA A 27 8.54 -9.53 -12.59
CA ALA A 27 7.44 -10.40 -12.94
C ALA A 27 6.36 -10.32 -11.87
N GLU A 28 5.15 -10.72 -12.23
CA GLU A 28 4.07 -10.80 -11.25
C GLU A 28 4.46 -11.74 -10.12
N GLY A 29 4.17 -11.33 -8.90
CA GLY A 29 4.55 -12.11 -7.72
C GLY A 29 5.86 -11.68 -7.10
N ASP A 30 6.67 -10.90 -7.79
CA ASP A 30 7.89 -10.36 -7.21
C ASP A 30 7.55 -9.40 -6.08
N LYS A 31 8.39 -9.41 -5.04
CA LYS A 31 8.20 -8.54 -3.88
C LYS A 31 9.22 -7.40 -3.92
N LEU A 32 8.74 -6.20 -3.65
CA LEU A 32 9.58 -5.01 -3.59
C LEU A 32 9.56 -4.46 -2.17
N ILE A 33 10.73 -4.07 -1.67
CA ILE A 33 10.87 -3.53 -0.33
C ILE A 33 11.38 -2.10 -0.44
N PHE A 34 10.64 -1.16 0.15
CA PHE A 34 11.03 0.24 0.20
C PHE A 34 11.45 0.59 1.61
N GLY A 35 12.64 1.15 1.75
CA GLY A 35 13.12 1.62 3.04
C GLY A 35 12.72 3.05 3.31
N ASP A 36 12.79 3.45 4.57
CA ASP A 36 12.57 4.83 5.00
C ASP A 36 11.22 5.39 4.56
N MET A 37 10.19 4.56 4.62
CA MET A 37 8.86 4.92 4.12
C MET A 37 7.85 5.22 5.22
N ALA A 38 8.26 5.21 6.49
CA ALA A 38 7.32 5.34 7.58
C ALA A 38 6.67 6.73 7.69
N ILE A 39 7.40 7.76 7.32
CA ILE A 39 6.90 9.14 7.46
C ILE A 39 5.85 9.39 6.38
N TYR A 40 4.63 9.70 6.81
CA TYR A 40 3.48 10.04 5.96
C TYR A 40 2.92 8.89 5.13
N THR A 41 3.58 7.76 4.99
CA THR A 41 3.04 6.70 4.14
C THR A 41 1.78 6.07 4.70
N THR A 42 1.70 5.93 6.01
CA THR A 42 0.51 5.38 6.65
C THR A 42 -0.54 6.45 6.92
N CYS A 43 -0.14 7.58 7.50
CA CYS A 43 -1.10 8.59 7.93
C CYS A 43 -1.75 9.36 6.78
N LYS A 44 -1.15 9.35 5.60
CA LYS A 44 -1.71 10.02 4.42
C LYS A 44 -2.50 9.11 3.51
N ASN A 45 -2.60 7.83 3.83
CA ASN A 45 -3.43 6.92 3.06
C ASN A 45 -4.90 7.32 3.16
N ASN A 46 -5.64 7.03 2.10
CA ASN A 46 -7.07 7.32 2.08
C ASN A 46 -7.80 6.26 1.27
N THR A 47 -9.12 6.33 1.26
CA THR A 47 -9.96 5.34 0.60
C THR A 47 -10.61 5.90 -0.66
N PHE A 48 -9.94 6.80 -1.35
CA PHE A 48 -10.45 7.37 -2.59
C PHE A 48 -10.86 6.28 -3.57
N ASN A 49 -11.99 6.44 -4.21
CA ASN A 49 -12.59 5.44 -5.10
C ASN A 49 -12.90 4.11 -4.41
N GLY A 50 -13.05 4.11 -3.10
CA GLY A 50 -13.36 2.88 -2.38
C GLY A 50 -12.20 1.90 -2.29
N MET A 51 -10.99 2.31 -2.64
CA MET A 51 -9.83 1.44 -2.51
C MET A 51 -9.53 1.21 -1.04
N PRO A 52 -9.35 -0.04 -0.61
CA PRO A 52 -9.05 -0.32 0.79
C PRO A 52 -7.66 0.21 1.17
N LEU A 53 -7.53 0.61 2.44
CA LEU A 53 -6.23 0.97 2.97
C LEU A 53 -5.35 -0.29 3.03
N PRO A 54 -4.04 -0.16 2.83
CA PRO A 54 -3.15 -1.31 2.93
C PRO A 54 -3.10 -1.84 4.37
N PRO A 55 -3.09 -3.14 4.57
CA PRO A 55 -2.98 -3.70 5.91
C PRO A 55 -1.59 -3.47 6.49
N ILE A 56 -1.50 -3.54 7.80
CA ILE A 56 -0.25 -3.35 8.52
C ILE A 56 0.14 -4.65 9.19
N TRP A 57 1.36 -5.10 8.94
CA TRP A 57 1.90 -6.33 9.49
C TRP A 57 3.19 -6.06 10.23
N ALA A 58 3.46 -6.84 11.26
CA ALA A 58 4.74 -6.80 11.95
C ALA A 58 5.59 -7.98 11.50
N LEU A 59 6.82 -7.70 11.14
CA LEU A 59 7.80 -8.72 10.76
C LEU A 59 8.78 -8.90 11.92
N ALA A 60 8.83 -10.10 12.47
CA ALA A 60 9.75 -10.41 13.56
C ALA A 60 11.14 -10.81 13.02
N GLU A 61 12.14 -10.78 13.89
CA GLU A 61 13.50 -11.14 13.50
C GLU A 61 13.62 -12.58 13.00
N ASP A 62 12.76 -13.46 13.49
CA ASP A 62 12.77 -14.87 13.07
C ASP A 62 12.06 -15.08 11.72
N GLY A 63 11.59 -14.02 11.10
CA GLY A 63 10.90 -14.11 9.82
C GLY A 63 9.40 -14.30 9.91
N SER A 64 8.86 -14.47 11.12
CA SER A 64 7.40 -14.60 11.26
C SER A 64 6.70 -13.26 11.07
N CYS A 65 5.47 -13.31 10.58
CA CYS A 65 4.67 -12.11 10.33
C CYS A 65 3.38 -12.19 11.13
N ARG A 66 2.95 -11.05 11.66
CA ARG A 66 1.69 -10.94 12.38
C ARG A 66 0.91 -9.75 11.85
N GLU A 67 -0.34 -9.98 11.49
CA GLU A 67 -1.20 -8.90 11.03
C GLU A 67 -1.62 -8.04 12.22
N LEU A 68 -1.33 -6.75 12.16
CA LEU A 68 -1.72 -5.80 13.18
C LEU A 68 -3.07 -5.19 12.89
N VAL A 69 -3.30 -4.77 11.67
CA VAL A 69 -4.54 -4.11 11.24
C VAL A 69 -4.88 -4.54 9.83
N ARG A 70 -6.15 -4.79 9.59
CA ARG A 70 -6.69 -5.01 8.27
C ARG A 70 -7.87 -4.09 8.06
N PHE A 71 -7.94 -3.46 6.90
CA PHE A 71 -9.01 -2.53 6.56
C PHE A 71 -9.90 -3.13 5.49
N GLY A 72 -11.17 -2.78 5.51
CA GLY A 72 -12.12 -3.31 4.55
C GLY A 72 -13.20 -2.28 4.21
N TYR A 73 -14.28 -2.74 3.60
CA TYR A 73 -15.37 -1.87 3.18
C TYR A 73 -15.95 -1.05 4.33
N ARG A 74 -15.96 -1.59 5.53
CA ARG A 74 -16.50 -0.89 6.69
C ARG A 74 -15.76 0.43 6.94
N ASP A 75 -14.45 0.45 6.75
CA ASP A 75 -13.66 1.66 6.98
C ASP A 75 -14.04 2.76 5.99
N PHE A 76 -14.27 2.40 4.75
CA PHE A 76 -14.73 3.33 3.74
C PHE A 76 -16.15 3.82 4.06
N LYS A 77 -17.05 2.91 4.36
CA LYS A 77 -18.45 3.22 4.62
C LYS A 77 -18.61 4.13 5.83
N MET A 78 -17.91 3.85 6.91
CA MET A 78 -18.05 4.62 8.14
C MET A 78 -17.56 6.06 7.98
N ARG A 79 -16.54 6.26 7.15
CA ARG A 79 -16.04 7.59 6.88
C ARG A 79 -17.09 8.46 6.19
N LEU A 80 -17.97 7.87 5.42
CA LEU A 80 -18.99 8.59 4.67
C LEU A 80 -20.27 8.83 5.46
N GLY A 81 -20.28 8.58 6.78
CA GLY A 81 -21.45 8.81 7.60
C GLY A 81 -22.48 7.71 7.42
N SER A 82 -22.08 6.49 7.73
CA SER A 82 -22.91 5.34 7.48
C SER A 82 -24.23 5.38 8.24
N ALA A 83 -25.17 4.55 7.81
CA ALA A 83 -26.47 4.45 8.41
C ALA A 83 -26.48 3.82 9.82
N ALA A 84 -25.33 3.53 10.36
CA ALA A 84 -25.24 3.01 11.71
C ALA A 84 -25.70 4.00 12.76
N ARG A 85 -25.90 5.23 12.37
CA ARG A 85 -26.50 6.21 13.27
C ARG A 85 -28.01 6.14 13.24
#